data_10c68c206984407e86c6edca944db5e2
#
_entry.id   10c68c206984407e86c6edca944db5e2
#
_cell.length_a   1.000
_cell.length_b   1.000
_cell.length_c   1.000
_cell.angle_alpha   90.00
_cell.angle_beta   90.00
_cell.angle_gamma   90.00
#
_symmetry.space_group_name_H-M   'P 1'
#
loop_
_entity.id
_entity.type
_entity.pdbx_description
1 polymer ?
#
loop_
_entity_poly.entity_id
_entity_poly.type
_entity_poly.pdbx_seq_one_letter_code
_entity_poly.pdbx_strand_id
1 'polypeptide(L)'
;MVEPDPLKFEIQEEWLGGTRIKVIGVGGGGSNAVNRMIEAGLEGVEFYVMNTDAQALRVSKCTNRIPIGARITHGLGAGSDPEIGRQAALEDTDRIVEVLEGADMVFVAAGLGGGTGSGAAPVVAALAKELGALTVAVVTRPFGFEGPRRMRQADMGLAELHATVDTVISIPNDRLVELVPKGTSFFEAFRLADDVLRQGVQGISDIITTPGLINRDFADVRSIMTGMGFAIMGTASAKGEKAAVEAARAAIRCPLIDESGLQGARAILINITASGNLSLNDMHEACQLIRDAAGVEDVQINFGIVPDDSLGDEVKVTVIATGFERAGLPEAQAPHVKVHAEPEIVDAPTPATARVEPPVPAAASAPAPVPAIVSRHEEPEPEEVPELDFEAEPAYAEDPQAPLELDFVPDERPRVAQEYAAPPPREDPPEPLRDARSEPVPISESDDDFALDDIDTPPILRADRRPY
;
A
#
# COMPACT_ATOMS: atom_id res chain seq x y z
N MET A 1 18.34 -38.90 52.97
CA MET A 1 17.15 -38.45 52.23
C MET A 1 17.57 -37.20 51.49
N VAL A 2 17.69 -37.28 50.16
CA VAL A 2 17.98 -36.14 49.29
C VAL A 2 16.62 -35.58 48.90
N GLU A 3 16.35 -34.33 49.29
CA GLU A 3 15.13 -33.65 48.89
C GLU A 3 15.21 -33.42 47.35
N PRO A 4 14.14 -33.69 46.60
CA PRO A 4 14.13 -33.41 45.18
C PRO A 4 14.10 -31.89 44.96
N ASP A 5 15.04 -31.42 44.16
CA ASP A 5 15.16 -30.03 43.72
C ASP A 5 13.82 -29.60 43.02
N PRO A 6 13.20 -28.48 43.40
CA PRO A 6 11.97 -28.02 42.73
C PRO A 6 12.31 -27.68 41.30
N LEU A 7 11.61 -28.34 40.37
CA LEU A 7 11.64 -28.03 38.94
C LEU A 7 11.31 -26.54 38.74
N LYS A 8 12.32 -25.71 38.54
CA LYS A 8 12.14 -24.34 38.04
C LYS A 8 11.81 -24.39 36.58
N PHE A 9 10.54 -24.22 36.29
CA PHE A 9 10.12 -23.87 34.94
C PHE A 9 10.44 -22.39 34.72
N GLU A 10 11.47 -22.07 33.98
CA GLU A 10 11.62 -20.76 33.38
C GLU A 10 10.59 -20.71 32.22
N ILE A 11 9.50 -19.96 32.43
CA ILE A 11 8.62 -19.58 31.34
C ILE A 11 9.47 -18.64 30.49
N GLN A 12 9.93 -19.09 29.32
CA GLN A 12 10.46 -18.19 28.31
C GLN A 12 9.33 -17.27 27.91
N GLU A 13 9.49 -15.97 28.19
CA GLU A 13 8.55 -14.89 27.83
C GLU A 13 8.50 -14.65 26.31
N GLU A 14 9.05 -15.53 25.48
CA GLU A 14 9.10 -15.40 24.01
C GLU A 14 7.73 -15.45 23.32
N TRP A 15 6.63 -15.70 24.04
CA TRP A 15 5.29 -15.80 23.46
C TRP A 15 4.42 -14.53 23.57
N LEU A 16 4.98 -13.40 24.05
CA LEU A 16 4.27 -12.12 24.13
C LEU A 16 4.52 -11.20 22.92
N GLY A 17 5.05 -11.70 21.82
CA GLY A 17 5.19 -10.97 20.57
C GLY A 17 3.83 -10.82 19.91
N GLY A 18 3.28 -9.60 19.84
CA GLY A 18 2.13 -9.28 18.99
C GLY A 18 2.41 -9.59 17.52
N THR A 19 1.36 -9.57 16.68
CA THR A 19 1.47 -9.75 15.23
C THR A 19 2.49 -8.78 14.63
N ARG A 20 3.49 -9.29 13.93
CA ARG A 20 4.53 -8.47 13.27
C ARG A 20 4.05 -8.03 11.88
N ILE A 21 3.67 -6.78 11.79
CA ILE A 21 3.19 -6.15 10.55
C ILE A 21 4.30 -5.28 9.98
N LYS A 22 4.68 -5.52 8.73
CA LYS A 22 5.66 -4.70 8.00
C LYS A 22 4.99 -3.96 6.86
N VAL A 23 5.31 -2.69 6.69
CA VAL A 23 4.83 -1.84 5.61
C VAL A 23 6.01 -1.46 4.73
N ILE A 24 6.00 -1.95 3.50
CA ILE A 24 7.08 -1.76 2.53
C ILE A 24 6.63 -0.75 1.47
N GLY A 25 7.16 0.46 1.50
CA GLY A 25 6.94 1.47 0.48
C GLY A 25 7.90 1.29 -0.69
N VAL A 26 7.39 0.91 -1.87
CA VAL A 26 8.21 0.62 -3.06
C VAL A 26 8.12 1.75 -4.07
N GLY A 27 9.27 2.30 -4.46
CA GLY A 27 9.41 3.42 -5.39
C GLY A 27 8.96 4.76 -4.80
N GLY A 28 8.84 5.79 -5.64
CA GLY A 28 8.52 7.15 -5.18
C GLY A 28 7.15 7.25 -4.50
N GLY A 29 6.09 6.73 -5.14
CA GLY A 29 4.74 6.77 -4.56
C GLY A 29 4.63 6.00 -3.25
N GLY A 30 5.21 4.78 -3.19
CA GLY A 30 5.23 3.98 -1.96
C GLY A 30 6.02 4.67 -0.84
N SER A 31 7.17 5.29 -1.15
CA SER A 31 7.94 6.06 -0.17
C SER A 31 7.17 7.25 0.38
N ASN A 32 6.41 7.97 -0.47
CA ASN A 32 5.57 9.09 -0.05
C ASN A 32 4.42 8.61 0.86
N ALA A 33 3.77 7.50 0.52
CA ALA A 33 2.73 6.91 1.35
C ALA A 33 3.25 6.53 2.74
N VAL A 34 4.43 5.88 2.82
CA VAL A 34 5.07 5.53 4.10
C VAL A 34 5.43 6.80 4.90
N ASN A 35 5.97 7.84 4.25
CA ASN A 35 6.23 9.11 4.91
C ASN A 35 4.95 9.71 5.53
N ARG A 36 3.81 9.58 4.84
CA ARG A 36 2.50 10.01 5.35
C ARG A 36 2.03 9.19 6.53
N MET A 37 2.23 7.87 6.51
CA MET A 37 1.89 6.98 7.62
C MET A 37 2.67 7.35 8.88
N ILE A 38 3.98 7.62 8.73
CA ILE A 38 4.86 8.08 9.82
C ILE A 38 4.42 9.46 10.34
N GLU A 39 4.10 10.41 9.46
CA GLU A 39 3.61 11.75 9.83
C GLU A 39 2.29 11.69 10.59
N ALA A 40 1.43 10.76 10.24
CA ALA A 40 0.15 10.54 10.89
C ALA A 40 0.23 9.74 12.19
N GLY A 41 1.44 9.29 12.58
CA GLY A 41 1.65 8.55 13.83
C GLY A 41 1.04 7.15 13.81
N LEU A 42 1.03 6.45 12.66
CA LEU A 42 0.54 5.08 12.59
C LEU A 42 1.47 4.17 13.40
N GLU A 43 0.94 3.53 14.42
CA GLU A 43 1.67 2.68 15.38
C GLU A 43 1.41 1.19 15.12
N GLY A 44 2.18 0.33 15.78
CA GLY A 44 2.01 -1.14 15.72
C GLY A 44 2.50 -1.78 14.43
N VAL A 45 3.22 -1.04 13.57
CA VAL A 45 3.78 -1.52 12.31
C VAL A 45 5.23 -1.08 12.12
N GLU A 46 6.03 -1.90 11.44
CA GLU A 46 7.40 -1.57 11.07
C GLU A 46 7.44 -1.00 9.64
N PHE A 47 8.07 0.17 9.46
CA PHE A 47 8.15 0.83 8.16
C PHE A 47 9.48 0.60 7.48
N TYR A 48 9.42 0.31 6.18
CA TYR A 48 10.55 0.20 5.27
C TYR A 48 10.26 0.94 3.97
N VAL A 49 11.28 1.55 3.36
CA VAL A 49 11.17 2.13 2.02
C VAL A 49 12.25 1.55 1.11
N MET A 50 11.85 1.10 -0.07
CA MET A 50 12.72 0.54 -1.09
C MET A 50 12.65 1.38 -2.36
N ASN A 51 13.79 1.82 -2.87
CA ASN A 51 13.82 2.62 -4.10
C ASN A 51 15.13 2.42 -4.87
N THR A 52 15.05 2.61 -6.18
CA THR A 52 16.21 2.69 -7.09
C THR A 52 16.81 4.09 -7.15
N ASP A 53 16.11 5.09 -6.60
CA ASP A 53 16.56 6.49 -6.53
C ASP A 53 17.10 6.81 -5.14
N ALA A 54 18.43 7.02 -5.07
CA ALA A 54 19.12 7.33 -3.84
C ALA A 54 18.76 8.72 -3.27
N GLN A 55 18.37 9.68 -4.12
CA GLN A 55 17.95 11.02 -3.66
C GLN A 55 16.58 10.92 -2.96
N ALA A 56 15.63 10.19 -3.55
CA ALA A 56 14.33 9.95 -2.93
C ALA A 56 14.46 9.26 -1.57
N LEU A 57 15.38 8.29 -1.43
CA LEU A 57 15.65 7.63 -0.15
C LEU A 57 16.23 8.60 0.90
N ARG A 58 17.11 9.53 0.51
CA ARG A 58 17.72 10.49 1.46
C ARG A 58 16.71 11.41 2.10
N VAL A 59 15.67 11.82 1.37
CA VAL A 59 14.65 12.76 1.86
C VAL A 59 13.49 12.05 2.56
N SER A 60 13.45 10.72 2.52
CA SER A 60 12.40 9.95 3.22
C SER A 60 12.52 10.10 4.73
N LYS A 61 11.38 10.16 5.43
CA LYS A 61 11.26 10.18 6.89
C LYS A 61 11.42 8.80 7.53
N CYS A 62 11.32 7.74 6.73
CA CYS A 62 11.50 6.38 7.20
C CYS A 62 12.96 6.15 7.61
N THR A 63 13.17 5.48 8.74
CA THR A 63 14.50 5.09 9.24
C THR A 63 15.09 3.95 8.42
N ASN A 64 14.27 2.95 8.06
CA ASN A 64 14.71 1.76 7.34
C ASN A 64 14.61 2.02 5.83
N ARG A 65 15.74 2.44 5.24
CA ARG A 65 15.84 2.81 3.83
C ARG A 65 16.70 1.80 3.09
N ILE A 66 16.15 1.20 2.06
CA ILE A 66 16.80 0.12 1.32
C ILE A 66 16.97 0.54 -0.13
N PRO A 67 18.18 0.91 -0.55
CA PRO A 67 18.48 1.09 -1.95
C PRO A 67 18.49 -0.29 -2.64
N ILE A 68 17.78 -0.40 -3.76
CA ILE A 68 17.73 -1.58 -4.60
C ILE A 68 18.27 -1.31 -6.01
N GLY A 69 18.92 -2.32 -6.59
CA GLY A 69 19.45 -2.27 -7.95
C GLY A 69 20.58 -1.23 -8.14
N ALA A 70 21.43 -1.09 -7.15
CA ALA A 70 22.52 -0.09 -7.19
C ALA A 70 23.50 -0.28 -8.36
N ARG A 71 23.75 -1.52 -8.79
CA ARG A 71 24.63 -1.82 -9.94
C ARG A 71 23.96 -1.49 -11.27
N ILE A 72 22.64 -1.65 -11.36
CA ILE A 72 21.87 -1.43 -12.60
C ILE A 72 21.55 0.05 -12.77
N THR A 73 21.11 0.72 -11.69
CA THR A 73 20.58 2.09 -11.76
C THR A 73 21.57 3.17 -11.34
N HIS A 74 22.67 2.79 -10.69
CA HIS A 74 23.64 3.71 -10.07
C HIS A 74 23.00 4.75 -9.13
N GLY A 75 21.84 4.40 -8.54
CA GLY A 75 21.07 5.30 -7.67
C GLY A 75 20.31 6.42 -8.39
N LEU A 76 20.20 6.36 -9.72
CA LEU A 76 19.53 7.38 -10.54
C LEU A 76 18.06 7.06 -10.83
N GLY A 77 17.56 5.96 -10.29
CA GLY A 77 16.18 5.51 -10.53
C GLY A 77 16.03 4.59 -11.74
N ALA A 78 14.85 4.02 -11.94
CA ALA A 78 14.53 3.06 -13.00
C ALA A 78 14.08 3.73 -14.33
N GLY A 79 14.15 5.05 -14.48
CA GLY A 79 13.83 5.75 -15.73
C GLY A 79 12.41 5.52 -16.27
N SER A 80 11.44 5.23 -15.40
CA SER A 80 10.06 4.85 -15.74
C SER A 80 9.95 3.52 -16.53
N ASP A 81 10.96 2.66 -16.42
CA ASP A 81 10.95 1.31 -17.01
C ASP A 81 10.71 0.27 -15.92
N PRO A 82 9.56 -0.44 -15.92
CA PRO A 82 9.24 -1.48 -14.93
C PRO A 82 10.22 -2.67 -14.97
N GLU A 83 10.77 -3.00 -16.14
CA GLU A 83 11.73 -4.09 -16.24
C GLU A 83 13.02 -3.80 -15.48
N ILE A 84 13.51 -2.54 -15.54
CA ILE A 84 14.65 -2.10 -14.74
C ILE A 84 14.31 -2.16 -13.24
N GLY A 85 13.08 -1.74 -12.87
CA GLY A 85 12.61 -1.85 -11.49
C GLY A 85 12.56 -3.29 -10.98
N ARG A 86 12.09 -4.22 -11.81
CA ARG A 86 12.05 -5.66 -11.53
C ARG A 86 13.44 -6.24 -11.34
N GLN A 87 14.34 -5.95 -12.27
CA GLN A 87 15.75 -6.41 -12.19
C GLN A 87 16.46 -5.85 -10.97
N ALA A 88 16.18 -4.59 -10.59
CA ALA A 88 16.72 -3.98 -9.39
C ALA A 88 16.29 -4.71 -8.11
N ALA A 89 15.04 -5.16 -8.01
CA ALA A 89 14.59 -5.95 -6.88
C ALA A 89 15.19 -7.36 -6.87
N LEU A 90 15.35 -7.98 -8.05
CA LEU A 90 15.97 -9.28 -8.18
C LEU A 90 17.48 -9.26 -7.84
N GLU A 91 18.17 -8.15 -8.11
CA GLU A 91 19.59 -7.97 -7.72
C GLU A 91 19.78 -8.01 -6.21
N ASP A 92 18.87 -7.43 -5.46
CA ASP A 92 18.95 -7.28 -4.00
C ASP A 92 17.99 -8.23 -3.25
N THR A 93 17.66 -9.39 -3.84
CA THR A 93 16.73 -10.38 -3.27
C THR A 93 17.07 -10.77 -1.84
N ASP A 94 18.35 -11.08 -1.54
CA ASP A 94 18.79 -11.51 -0.21
C ASP A 94 18.51 -10.45 0.85
N ARG A 95 18.72 -9.19 0.51
CA ARG A 95 18.47 -8.06 1.39
C ARG A 95 16.98 -7.81 1.60
N ILE A 96 16.16 -8.05 0.57
CA ILE A 96 14.70 -7.95 0.67
C ILE A 96 14.18 -9.07 1.56
N VAL A 97 14.69 -10.29 1.42
CA VAL A 97 14.34 -11.44 2.27
C VAL A 97 14.66 -11.16 3.73
N GLU A 98 15.86 -10.67 4.04
CA GLU A 98 16.26 -10.28 5.42
C GLU A 98 15.27 -9.30 6.04
N VAL A 99 14.80 -8.33 5.26
CA VAL A 99 13.79 -7.35 5.72
C VAL A 99 12.43 -7.98 5.96
N LEU A 100 12.03 -8.95 5.14
CA LEU A 100 10.71 -9.59 5.21
C LEU A 100 10.64 -10.70 6.24
N GLU A 101 11.78 -11.26 6.63
CA GLU A 101 11.87 -12.37 7.58
C GLU A 101 11.10 -12.09 8.88
N GLY A 102 10.36 -13.10 9.30
CA GLY A 102 9.60 -13.07 10.55
C GLY A 102 8.36 -12.17 10.53
N ALA A 103 7.95 -11.61 9.40
CA ALA A 103 6.68 -10.89 9.30
C ALA A 103 5.50 -11.86 9.24
N ASP A 104 4.45 -11.60 10.02
CA ASP A 104 3.18 -12.30 9.92
C ASP A 104 2.32 -11.71 8.80
N MET A 105 2.45 -10.38 8.58
CA MET A 105 1.75 -9.63 7.53
C MET A 105 2.67 -8.61 6.88
N VAL A 106 2.58 -8.48 5.55
CA VAL A 106 3.32 -7.50 4.77
C VAL A 106 2.36 -6.67 3.92
N PHE A 107 2.37 -5.36 4.13
CA PHE A 107 1.77 -4.41 3.22
C PHE A 107 2.80 -3.95 2.20
N VAL A 108 2.48 -4.05 0.92
CA VAL A 108 3.28 -3.50 -0.17
C VAL A 108 2.58 -2.26 -0.71
N ALA A 109 3.08 -1.06 -0.34
CA ALA A 109 2.55 0.20 -0.81
C ALA A 109 3.32 0.69 -2.04
N ALA A 110 2.63 0.97 -3.15
CA ALA A 110 3.30 1.44 -4.37
C ALA A 110 2.40 2.35 -5.23
N GLY A 111 3.01 3.31 -5.93
CA GLY A 111 2.38 4.00 -7.04
C GLY A 111 2.71 3.29 -8.34
N LEU A 112 1.70 2.79 -9.05
CA LEU A 112 1.86 2.09 -10.32
C LEU A 112 2.00 3.06 -11.49
N GLY A 113 2.55 2.57 -12.61
CA GLY A 113 2.80 3.35 -13.82
C GLY A 113 4.20 3.96 -13.89
N GLY A 114 5.00 3.86 -12.81
CA GLY A 114 6.43 4.17 -12.80
C GLY A 114 7.29 2.93 -13.01
N GLY A 115 8.61 3.09 -13.01
CA GLY A 115 9.55 1.97 -13.16
C GLY A 115 9.65 1.14 -11.88
N THR A 116 10.12 1.75 -10.78
CA THR A 116 10.38 1.04 -9.53
C THR A 116 9.11 0.47 -8.91
N GLY A 117 8.04 1.27 -8.77
CA GLY A 117 6.79 0.81 -8.16
C GLY A 117 6.14 -0.33 -8.91
N SER A 118 6.02 -0.23 -10.25
CA SER A 118 5.38 -1.27 -11.07
C SER A 118 6.22 -2.54 -11.21
N GLY A 119 7.57 -2.40 -11.26
CA GLY A 119 8.45 -3.55 -11.49
C GLY A 119 8.92 -4.24 -10.22
N ALA A 120 9.29 -3.49 -9.17
CA ALA A 120 9.85 -4.06 -7.95
C ALA A 120 8.77 -4.56 -6.98
N ALA A 121 7.59 -3.89 -6.90
CA ALA A 121 6.55 -4.30 -5.95
C ALA A 121 6.07 -5.74 -6.12
N PRO A 122 5.85 -6.27 -7.35
CA PRO A 122 5.51 -7.68 -7.53
C PRO A 122 6.58 -8.64 -7.02
N VAL A 123 7.87 -8.30 -7.17
CA VAL A 123 8.98 -9.13 -6.67
C VAL A 123 9.01 -9.14 -5.15
N VAL A 124 8.89 -7.98 -4.51
CA VAL A 124 8.81 -7.87 -3.04
C VAL A 124 7.62 -8.66 -2.50
N ALA A 125 6.48 -8.56 -3.18
CA ALA A 125 5.26 -9.27 -2.79
C ALA A 125 5.41 -10.79 -2.93
N ALA A 126 6.06 -11.27 -4.01
CA ALA A 126 6.34 -12.69 -4.21
C ALA A 126 7.20 -13.24 -3.07
N LEU A 127 8.28 -12.54 -2.72
CA LEU A 127 9.16 -12.93 -1.62
C LEU A 127 8.44 -12.97 -0.27
N ALA A 128 7.60 -11.96 0.02
CA ALA A 128 6.81 -11.93 1.24
C ALA A 128 5.86 -13.15 1.35
N LYS A 129 5.20 -13.49 0.24
CA LYS A 129 4.29 -14.64 0.17
C LYS A 129 5.04 -15.97 0.30
N GLU A 130 6.20 -16.12 -0.33
CA GLU A 130 7.05 -17.32 -0.20
C GLU A 130 7.53 -17.54 1.23
N LEU A 131 7.78 -16.45 1.99
CA LEU A 131 8.10 -16.51 3.41
C LEU A 131 6.87 -16.78 4.31
N GLY A 132 5.68 -16.95 3.73
CA GLY A 132 4.44 -17.31 4.44
C GLY A 132 3.71 -16.14 5.10
N ALA A 133 4.13 -14.90 4.88
CA ALA A 133 3.44 -13.73 5.35
C ALA A 133 2.13 -13.50 4.58
N LEU A 134 1.06 -13.06 5.28
CA LEU A 134 -0.13 -12.54 4.61
C LEU A 134 0.26 -11.28 3.83
N THR A 135 0.14 -11.31 2.51
CA THR A 135 0.64 -10.23 1.65
C THR A 135 -0.50 -9.43 1.04
N VAL A 136 -0.57 -8.15 1.40
CA VAL A 136 -1.60 -7.22 0.91
C VAL A 136 -0.93 -6.06 0.16
N ALA A 137 -1.25 -5.90 -1.12
CA ALA A 137 -0.80 -4.73 -1.88
C ALA A 137 -1.82 -3.59 -1.77
N VAL A 138 -1.36 -2.39 -1.47
CA VAL A 138 -2.17 -1.16 -1.48
C VAL A 138 -1.53 -0.19 -2.47
N VAL A 139 -2.17 -0.02 -3.63
CA VAL A 139 -1.54 0.64 -4.77
C VAL A 139 -2.42 1.70 -5.40
N THR A 140 -1.80 2.75 -5.94
CA THR A 140 -2.48 3.77 -6.72
C THR A 140 -2.24 3.57 -8.21
N ARG A 141 -3.28 3.81 -9.02
CA ARG A 141 -3.18 3.94 -10.48
C ARG A 141 -3.01 5.42 -10.85
N PRO A 142 -2.23 5.74 -11.88
CA PRO A 142 -1.96 7.12 -12.26
C PRO A 142 -3.23 7.87 -12.66
N PHE A 143 -3.15 9.20 -12.61
CA PHE A 143 -4.18 10.06 -13.19
C PHE A 143 -4.20 9.95 -14.72
N GLY A 144 -5.36 10.10 -15.34
CA GLY A 144 -5.52 10.04 -16.79
C GLY A 144 -4.66 11.07 -17.54
N PHE A 145 -4.42 12.25 -16.94
CA PHE A 145 -3.54 13.27 -17.54
C PHE A 145 -2.06 12.88 -17.57
N GLU A 146 -1.62 11.87 -16.79
CA GLU A 146 -0.24 11.35 -16.81
C GLU A 146 0.05 10.55 -18.09
N GLY A 147 -0.97 10.21 -18.84
CA GLY A 147 -0.92 9.69 -20.19
C GLY A 147 -1.06 8.16 -20.32
N PRO A 148 -1.40 7.70 -21.53
CA PRO A 148 -1.80 6.30 -21.76
C PRO A 148 -0.65 5.29 -21.62
N ARG A 149 0.61 5.73 -21.79
CA ARG A 149 1.77 4.85 -21.56
C ARG A 149 1.86 4.47 -20.10
N ARG A 150 1.73 5.46 -19.20
CA ARG A 150 1.82 5.27 -17.76
C ARG A 150 0.67 4.42 -17.23
N MET A 151 -0.54 4.60 -17.80
CA MET A 151 -1.70 3.78 -17.46
C MET A 151 -1.48 2.31 -17.86
N ARG A 152 -0.98 2.02 -19.07
CA ARG A 152 -0.67 0.65 -19.49
C ARG A 152 0.37 -0.03 -18.60
N GLN A 153 1.42 0.71 -18.20
CA GLN A 153 2.42 0.19 -17.27
C GLN A 153 1.82 -0.11 -15.88
N ALA A 154 0.86 0.71 -15.45
CA ALA A 154 0.14 0.48 -14.21
C ALA A 154 -0.75 -0.77 -14.29
N ASP A 155 -1.45 -0.98 -15.40
CA ASP A 155 -2.31 -2.16 -15.61
C ASP A 155 -1.48 -3.44 -15.66
N MET A 156 -0.29 -3.42 -16.27
CA MET A 156 0.63 -4.56 -16.26
C MET A 156 1.14 -4.87 -14.84
N GLY A 157 1.64 -3.85 -14.12
CA GLY A 157 2.10 -4.03 -12.74
C GLY A 157 0.97 -4.47 -11.79
N LEU A 158 -0.26 -4.00 -12.02
CA LEU A 158 -1.42 -4.45 -11.24
C LEU A 158 -1.76 -5.92 -11.51
N ALA A 159 -1.65 -6.37 -12.75
CA ALA A 159 -1.88 -7.77 -13.13
C ALA A 159 -0.82 -8.69 -12.49
N GLU A 160 0.45 -8.29 -12.51
CA GLU A 160 1.54 -9.03 -11.85
C GLU A 160 1.35 -9.09 -10.33
N LEU A 161 0.98 -7.97 -9.68
CA LEU A 161 0.66 -7.94 -8.26
C LEU A 161 -0.51 -8.85 -7.92
N HIS A 162 -1.59 -8.79 -8.70
CA HIS A 162 -2.76 -9.66 -8.49
C HIS A 162 -2.42 -11.16 -8.55
N ALA A 163 -1.51 -11.54 -9.45
CA ALA A 163 -1.04 -12.93 -9.55
C ALA A 163 -0.16 -13.35 -8.35
N THR A 164 0.37 -12.38 -7.60
CA THR A 164 1.40 -12.60 -6.58
C THR A 164 0.86 -12.50 -5.16
N VAL A 165 0.07 -11.45 -4.86
CA VAL A 165 -0.41 -11.17 -3.49
C VAL A 165 -1.63 -12.01 -3.11
N ASP A 166 -2.00 -11.97 -1.85
CA ASP A 166 -3.27 -12.54 -1.36
C ASP A 166 -4.44 -11.61 -1.66
N THR A 167 -4.24 -10.31 -1.46
CA THR A 167 -5.25 -9.28 -1.73
C THR A 167 -4.58 -8.02 -2.29
N VAL A 168 -5.19 -7.40 -3.30
CA VAL A 168 -4.75 -6.11 -3.85
C VAL A 168 -5.87 -5.08 -3.75
N ILE A 169 -5.58 -3.98 -3.07
CA ILE A 169 -6.43 -2.77 -2.99
C ILE A 169 -5.89 -1.79 -4.03
N SER A 170 -6.64 -1.57 -5.10
CA SER A 170 -6.25 -0.68 -6.20
C SER A 170 -7.08 0.60 -6.18
N ILE A 171 -6.41 1.74 -6.04
CA ILE A 171 -7.00 3.07 -5.93
C ILE A 171 -6.78 3.83 -7.23
N PRO A 172 -7.84 4.06 -8.05
CA PRO A 172 -7.73 4.89 -9.24
C PRO A 172 -7.62 6.37 -8.84
N ASN A 173 -6.49 7.04 -9.14
CA ASN A 173 -6.32 8.45 -8.78
C ASN A 173 -7.36 9.37 -9.43
N ASP A 174 -7.87 9.02 -10.61
CA ASP A 174 -8.94 9.79 -11.27
C ASP A 174 -10.20 9.92 -10.40
N ARG A 175 -10.54 8.90 -9.61
CA ARG A 175 -11.66 8.95 -8.66
C ARG A 175 -11.42 9.91 -7.50
N LEU A 176 -10.17 10.21 -7.17
CA LEU A 176 -9.84 11.18 -6.13
C LEU A 176 -10.19 12.61 -6.53
N VAL A 177 -10.23 12.89 -7.84
CA VAL A 177 -10.64 14.22 -8.36
C VAL A 177 -12.09 14.53 -7.99
N GLU A 178 -12.93 13.51 -7.83
CA GLU A 178 -14.33 13.67 -7.42
C GLU A 178 -14.48 14.00 -5.92
N LEU A 179 -13.45 13.67 -5.12
CA LEU A 179 -13.44 13.92 -3.66
C LEU A 179 -12.95 15.31 -3.29
N VAL A 180 -12.26 16.02 -4.18
CA VAL A 180 -11.65 17.31 -3.88
C VAL A 180 -12.48 18.48 -4.41
N PRO A 181 -12.47 19.64 -3.71
CA PRO A 181 -13.12 20.86 -4.21
C PRO A 181 -12.51 21.30 -5.55
N LYS A 182 -13.33 21.94 -6.40
CA LYS A 182 -12.84 22.56 -7.64
C LYS A 182 -11.79 23.62 -7.30
N GLY A 183 -10.61 23.51 -7.90
CA GLY A 183 -9.49 24.44 -7.65
C GLY A 183 -8.42 23.87 -6.70
N THR A 184 -8.56 22.65 -6.24
CA THR A 184 -7.50 21.93 -5.49
C THR A 184 -6.21 21.90 -6.29
N SER A 185 -5.08 22.20 -5.64
CA SER A 185 -3.78 22.21 -6.28
C SER A 185 -3.32 20.79 -6.65
N PHE A 186 -2.45 20.72 -7.67
CA PHE A 186 -1.83 19.47 -8.10
C PHE A 186 -1.13 18.73 -6.94
N PHE A 187 -0.43 19.46 -6.07
CA PHE A 187 0.24 18.88 -4.91
C PHE A 187 -0.74 18.29 -3.88
N GLU A 188 -1.88 18.95 -3.68
CA GLU A 188 -2.92 18.44 -2.78
C GLU A 188 -3.57 17.17 -3.31
N ALA A 189 -3.76 17.06 -4.65
CA ALA A 189 -4.29 15.85 -5.25
C ALA A 189 -3.38 14.64 -5.02
N PHE A 190 -2.05 14.79 -5.17
CA PHE A 190 -1.11 13.72 -4.85
C PHE A 190 -1.04 13.43 -3.34
N ARG A 191 -1.11 14.46 -2.51
CA ARG A 191 -1.19 14.26 -1.05
C ARG A 191 -2.42 13.47 -0.64
N LEU A 192 -3.55 13.67 -1.31
CA LEU A 192 -4.76 12.87 -1.08
C LEU A 192 -4.53 11.41 -1.51
N ALA A 193 -3.89 11.17 -2.66
CA ALA A 193 -3.56 9.82 -3.09
C ALA A 193 -2.68 9.08 -2.07
N ASP A 194 -1.64 9.76 -1.55
CA ASP A 194 -0.79 9.22 -0.48
C ASP A 194 -1.59 8.96 0.81
N ASP A 195 -2.54 9.85 1.15
CA ASP A 195 -3.39 9.70 2.35
C ASP A 195 -4.38 8.54 2.21
N VAL A 196 -4.91 8.29 1.04
CA VAL A 196 -5.80 7.13 0.80
C VAL A 196 -5.02 5.82 0.94
N LEU A 197 -3.76 5.75 0.46
CA LEU A 197 -2.88 4.60 0.73
C LEU A 197 -2.69 4.39 2.25
N ARG A 198 -2.46 5.48 3.00
CA ARG A 198 -2.36 5.44 4.46
C ARG A 198 -3.65 4.91 5.08
N GLN A 199 -4.81 5.39 4.66
CA GLN A 199 -6.10 4.93 5.18
C GLN A 199 -6.34 3.45 4.88
N GLY A 200 -5.89 2.94 3.73
CA GLY A 200 -5.97 1.53 3.37
C GLY A 200 -5.17 0.64 4.31
N VAL A 201 -3.93 1.01 4.60
CA VAL A 201 -3.07 0.29 5.55
C VAL A 201 -3.63 0.42 6.97
N GLN A 202 -3.96 1.65 7.41
CA GLN A 202 -4.47 1.93 8.74
C GLN A 202 -5.78 1.17 9.03
N GLY A 203 -6.72 1.17 8.07
CA GLY A 203 -8.02 0.51 8.27
C GLY A 203 -7.93 -0.99 8.54
N ILE A 204 -6.83 -1.64 8.14
CA ILE A 204 -6.58 -3.05 8.41
C ILE A 204 -5.70 -3.20 9.66
N SER A 205 -4.61 -2.43 9.77
CA SER A 205 -3.67 -2.55 10.88
C SER A 205 -4.31 -2.21 12.22
N ASP A 206 -5.13 -1.14 12.29
CA ASP A 206 -5.77 -0.71 13.55
C ASP A 206 -6.61 -1.82 14.19
N ILE A 207 -7.32 -2.63 13.38
CA ILE A 207 -8.15 -3.74 13.88
C ILE A 207 -7.29 -4.82 14.56
N ILE A 208 -6.03 -4.99 14.11
CA ILE A 208 -5.12 -6.02 14.59
C ILE A 208 -4.29 -5.51 15.77
N THR A 209 -3.77 -4.26 15.66
CA THR A 209 -2.75 -3.73 16.57
C THR A 209 -3.33 -2.93 17.73
N THR A 210 -4.49 -2.28 17.53
CA THR A 210 -5.07 -1.40 18.53
C THR A 210 -6.04 -2.16 19.44
N PRO A 211 -5.80 -2.21 20.75
CA PRO A 211 -6.75 -2.80 21.68
C PRO A 211 -8.07 -2.04 21.65
N GLY A 212 -9.12 -2.65 21.12
CA GLY A 212 -10.45 -2.07 21.01
C GLY A 212 -11.50 -2.79 21.86
N LEU A 213 -12.75 -2.30 21.82
CA LEU A 213 -13.89 -2.95 22.46
C LEU A 213 -14.22 -4.31 21.83
N ILE A 214 -14.00 -4.43 20.53
CA ILE A 214 -14.17 -5.67 19.75
C ILE A 214 -12.91 -5.78 18.87
N ASN A 215 -11.99 -6.59 19.33
CA ASN A 215 -10.79 -6.93 18.58
C ASN A 215 -11.04 -8.21 17.78
N ARG A 216 -10.48 -8.19 16.57
CA ARG A 216 -10.31 -9.41 15.78
C ARG A 216 -8.88 -9.89 15.94
N ASP A 217 -8.71 -11.18 16.10
CA ASP A 217 -7.38 -11.76 16.05
C ASP A 217 -6.85 -11.75 14.60
N PHE A 218 -5.54 -11.88 14.48
CA PHE A 218 -4.90 -11.90 13.16
C PHE A 218 -5.40 -13.05 12.28
N ALA A 219 -5.81 -14.18 12.87
CA ALA A 219 -6.30 -15.33 12.13
C ALA A 219 -7.64 -15.02 11.43
N ASP A 220 -8.52 -14.22 12.07
CA ASP A 220 -9.77 -13.75 11.46
C ASP A 220 -9.49 -12.87 10.23
N VAL A 221 -8.57 -11.89 10.36
CA VAL A 221 -8.18 -11.01 9.25
C VAL A 221 -7.53 -11.82 8.13
N ARG A 222 -6.64 -12.74 8.48
CA ARG A 222 -5.98 -13.64 7.52
C ARG A 222 -7.02 -14.45 6.72
N SER A 223 -8.05 -14.98 7.36
CA SER A 223 -9.08 -15.80 6.70
C SER A 223 -9.87 -15.06 5.61
N ILE A 224 -10.09 -13.75 5.80
CA ILE A 224 -10.86 -12.90 4.86
C ILE A 224 -9.99 -12.18 3.83
N MET A 225 -8.66 -12.28 3.94
CA MET A 225 -7.72 -11.63 3.03
C MET A 225 -6.93 -12.62 2.18
N THR A 226 -6.72 -13.87 2.66
CA THR A 226 -5.91 -14.87 1.94
C THR A 226 -6.59 -15.28 0.64
N GLY A 227 -5.90 -15.06 -0.49
CA GLY A 227 -6.36 -15.50 -1.81
C GLY A 227 -7.64 -14.82 -2.32
N MET A 228 -8.01 -13.66 -1.75
CA MET A 228 -9.24 -12.96 -2.13
C MET A 228 -9.11 -12.12 -3.40
N GLY A 229 -7.88 -11.91 -3.90
CA GLY A 229 -7.64 -11.19 -5.14
C GLY A 229 -7.93 -9.69 -5.02
N PHE A 230 -8.90 -9.17 -5.78
CA PHE A 230 -9.22 -7.74 -5.74
C PHE A 230 -10.04 -7.36 -4.52
N ALA A 231 -9.68 -6.21 -3.95
CA ALA A 231 -10.42 -5.54 -2.90
C ALA A 231 -10.67 -4.07 -3.29
N ILE A 232 -11.81 -3.56 -2.86
CA ILE A 232 -12.18 -2.15 -2.93
C ILE A 232 -12.33 -1.58 -1.54
N MET A 233 -12.06 -0.29 -1.39
CA MET A 233 -12.13 0.39 -0.11
C MET A 233 -12.95 1.67 -0.22
N GLY A 234 -13.80 1.90 0.77
CA GLY A 234 -14.47 3.17 0.98
C GLY A 234 -14.29 3.63 2.41
N THR A 235 -14.04 4.92 2.59
CA THR A 235 -13.91 5.51 3.92
C THR A 235 -14.66 6.82 3.98
N ALA A 236 -15.29 7.09 5.11
CA ALA A 236 -15.95 8.37 5.37
C ALA A 236 -16.05 8.63 6.87
N SER A 237 -16.18 9.91 7.23
CA SER A 237 -16.48 10.34 8.59
C SER A 237 -17.78 11.14 8.62
N ALA A 238 -18.46 11.08 9.74
CA ALA A 238 -19.63 11.92 10.01
C ALA A 238 -19.65 12.35 11.48
N LYS A 239 -20.45 13.39 11.80
CA LYS A 239 -20.59 13.93 13.15
C LYS A 239 -22.06 13.97 13.55
N GLY A 240 -22.33 13.91 14.85
CA GLY A 240 -23.66 14.07 15.43
C GLY A 240 -24.35 12.79 15.85
N GLU A 241 -25.66 12.86 16.11
CA GLU A 241 -26.43 11.83 16.79
C GLU A 241 -26.48 10.47 16.05
N LYS A 242 -26.38 10.48 14.69
CA LYS A 242 -26.36 9.28 13.84
C LYS A 242 -25.06 9.15 13.06
N ALA A 243 -23.95 9.60 13.61
CA ALA A 243 -22.67 9.67 12.94
C ALA A 243 -22.23 8.35 12.33
N ALA A 244 -22.42 7.22 13.02
CA ALA A 244 -22.02 5.90 12.50
C ALA A 244 -22.81 5.50 11.24
N VAL A 245 -24.12 5.74 11.24
CA VAL A 245 -25.00 5.41 10.10
C VAL A 245 -24.70 6.29 8.89
N GLU A 246 -24.51 7.60 9.12
CA GLU A 246 -24.18 8.55 8.07
C GLU A 246 -22.78 8.28 7.50
N ALA A 247 -21.79 7.99 8.36
CA ALA A 247 -20.44 7.61 7.94
C ALA A 247 -20.46 6.30 7.13
N ALA A 248 -21.21 5.28 7.56
CA ALA A 248 -21.37 4.03 6.82
C ALA A 248 -22.01 4.26 5.44
N ARG A 249 -23.07 5.07 5.39
CA ARG A 249 -23.74 5.44 4.13
C ARG A 249 -22.81 6.18 3.18
N ALA A 250 -22.00 7.10 3.69
CA ALA A 250 -21.03 7.85 2.92
C ALA A 250 -19.85 6.96 2.47
N ALA A 251 -19.38 6.03 3.32
CA ALA A 251 -18.33 5.09 2.98
C ALA A 251 -18.72 4.15 1.83
N ILE A 252 -19.96 3.62 1.83
CA ILE A 252 -20.48 2.78 0.74
C ILE A 252 -20.58 3.57 -0.58
N ARG A 253 -20.87 4.87 -0.51
CA ARG A 253 -21.00 5.77 -1.67
C ARG A 253 -19.70 6.48 -2.02
N CYS A 254 -18.60 6.11 -1.38
CA CYS A 254 -17.29 6.72 -1.67
C CYS A 254 -16.94 6.53 -3.15
N PRO A 255 -16.49 7.56 -3.86
CA PRO A 255 -16.09 7.45 -5.28
C PRO A 255 -14.97 6.43 -5.53
N LEU A 256 -14.23 6.00 -4.50
CA LEU A 256 -13.22 4.95 -4.60
C LEU A 256 -13.84 3.56 -4.79
N ILE A 257 -15.11 3.38 -4.45
CA ILE A 257 -15.86 2.16 -4.72
C ILE A 257 -16.39 2.24 -6.16
N ASP A 258 -16.18 1.17 -6.92
CA ASP A 258 -16.63 1.09 -8.31
C ASP A 258 -18.17 1.20 -8.41
N GLU A 259 -18.70 1.44 -9.61
CA GLU A 259 -20.15 1.58 -9.86
C GLU A 259 -20.98 0.36 -9.44
N SER A 260 -20.38 -0.82 -9.42
CA SER A 260 -20.98 -2.05 -8.88
C SER A 260 -21.22 -2.01 -7.37
N GLY A 261 -20.65 -1.02 -6.67
CA GLY A 261 -20.74 -0.91 -5.22
C GLY A 261 -20.06 -2.10 -4.51
N LEU A 262 -20.70 -2.59 -3.45
CA LEU A 262 -20.23 -3.75 -2.69
C LEU A 262 -20.78 -5.08 -3.23
N GLN A 263 -21.59 -5.05 -4.31
CA GLN A 263 -22.23 -6.24 -4.85
C GLN A 263 -21.20 -7.26 -5.36
N GLY A 264 -21.35 -8.50 -4.95
CA GLY A 264 -20.45 -9.59 -5.33
C GLY A 264 -19.22 -9.74 -4.44
N ALA A 265 -19.10 -8.95 -3.37
CA ALA A 265 -18.07 -9.16 -2.36
C ALA A 265 -18.28 -10.50 -1.64
N ARG A 266 -17.20 -11.28 -1.48
CA ARG A 266 -17.21 -12.53 -0.72
C ARG A 266 -17.00 -12.29 0.78
N ALA A 267 -16.19 -11.28 1.11
CA ALA A 267 -15.97 -10.87 2.49
C ALA A 267 -15.86 -9.35 2.61
N ILE A 268 -16.28 -8.83 3.76
CA ILE A 268 -16.24 -7.40 4.08
C ILE A 268 -15.59 -7.23 5.45
N LEU A 269 -14.59 -6.37 5.52
CA LEU A 269 -13.97 -5.88 6.74
C LEU A 269 -14.48 -4.47 7.01
N ILE A 270 -15.03 -4.23 8.20
CA ILE A 270 -15.55 -2.93 8.63
C ILE A 270 -14.71 -2.46 9.81
N ASN A 271 -14.03 -1.32 9.67
CA ASN A 271 -13.34 -0.65 10.76
C ASN A 271 -14.13 0.60 11.15
N ILE A 272 -14.56 0.66 12.41
CA ILE A 272 -15.26 1.80 12.99
C ILE A 272 -14.34 2.44 14.03
N THR A 273 -13.90 3.68 13.76
CA THR A 273 -13.13 4.48 14.72
C THR A 273 -14.04 5.53 15.34
N ALA A 274 -14.21 5.49 16.65
CA ALA A 274 -15.12 6.40 17.36
C ALA A 274 -14.68 6.59 18.81
N SER A 275 -15.16 7.65 19.45
CA SER A 275 -15.03 7.82 20.90
C SER A 275 -15.92 6.83 21.67
N GLY A 276 -15.70 6.72 22.99
CA GLY A 276 -16.46 5.82 23.87
C GLY A 276 -17.96 6.04 23.92
N ASN A 277 -18.50 7.05 23.24
CA ASN A 277 -19.92 7.40 23.20
C ASN A 277 -20.72 6.74 22.07
N LEU A 278 -20.10 5.83 21.30
CA LEU A 278 -20.76 5.13 20.18
C LEU A 278 -21.97 4.31 20.65
N SER A 279 -23.16 4.59 20.10
CA SER A 279 -24.39 3.84 20.41
C SER A 279 -24.37 2.44 19.76
N LEU A 280 -24.73 1.42 20.53
CA LEU A 280 -24.89 0.07 20.02
C LEU A 280 -25.92 -0.04 18.89
N ASN A 281 -27.02 0.76 18.99
CA ASN A 281 -28.08 0.78 17.99
C ASN A 281 -27.56 1.36 16.66
N ASP A 282 -26.79 2.47 16.73
CA ASP A 282 -26.24 3.12 15.53
C ASP A 282 -25.20 2.24 14.85
N MET A 283 -24.37 1.53 15.64
CA MET A 283 -23.45 0.53 15.13
C MET A 283 -24.19 -0.62 14.42
N HIS A 284 -25.28 -1.13 15.05
CA HIS A 284 -26.10 -2.20 14.44
C HIS A 284 -26.70 -1.75 13.10
N GLU A 285 -27.31 -0.54 13.08
CA GLU A 285 -27.89 0.04 11.86
C GLU A 285 -26.83 0.26 10.78
N ALA A 286 -25.64 0.75 11.13
CA ALA A 286 -24.52 0.95 10.22
C ALA A 286 -24.05 -0.38 9.60
N CYS A 287 -23.84 -1.41 10.41
CA CYS A 287 -23.42 -2.75 9.92
C CYS A 287 -24.50 -3.40 9.05
N GLN A 288 -25.80 -3.23 9.40
CA GLN A 288 -26.90 -3.73 8.60
C GLN A 288 -26.96 -3.05 7.23
N LEU A 289 -26.79 -1.73 7.17
CA LEU A 289 -26.74 -0.95 5.93
C LEU A 289 -25.62 -1.42 5.00
N ILE A 290 -24.43 -1.72 5.55
CA ILE A 290 -23.29 -2.25 4.76
C ILE A 290 -23.60 -3.66 4.24
N ARG A 291 -24.21 -4.52 5.06
CA ARG A 291 -24.64 -5.88 4.65
C ARG A 291 -25.65 -5.83 3.52
N ASP A 292 -26.68 -4.99 3.66
CA ASP A 292 -27.72 -4.83 2.63
C ASP A 292 -27.13 -4.33 1.30
N ALA A 293 -26.11 -3.46 1.37
CA ALA A 293 -25.41 -2.96 0.19
C ALA A 293 -24.60 -4.05 -0.52
N ALA A 294 -24.13 -5.10 0.18
CA ALA A 294 -23.43 -6.21 -0.43
C ALA A 294 -24.34 -7.11 -1.28
N GLY A 295 -25.64 -7.17 -0.95
CA GLY A 295 -26.64 -7.91 -1.74
C GLY A 295 -26.45 -9.42 -1.77
N VAL A 296 -25.60 -9.99 -0.90
CA VAL A 296 -25.30 -11.43 -0.81
C VAL A 296 -25.67 -11.92 0.59
N GLU A 297 -26.48 -12.99 0.68
CA GLU A 297 -26.93 -13.53 1.96
C GLU A 297 -25.77 -14.10 2.80
N ASP A 298 -24.80 -14.76 2.16
CA ASP A 298 -23.69 -15.46 2.81
C ASP A 298 -22.36 -14.63 2.82
N VAL A 299 -22.42 -13.30 2.74
CA VAL A 299 -21.23 -12.47 2.83
C VAL A 299 -20.61 -12.57 4.22
N GLN A 300 -19.31 -12.90 4.28
CA GLN A 300 -18.57 -12.92 5.55
C GLN A 300 -18.27 -11.48 5.98
N ILE A 301 -18.84 -11.05 7.10
CA ILE A 301 -18.61 -9.70 7.63
C ILE A 301 -17.82 -9.78 8.93
N ASN A 302 -16.64 -9.15 8.93
CA ASN A 302 -15.84 -8.92 10.10
C ASN A 302 -15.83 -7.43 10.43
N PHE A 303 -16.09 -7.08 11.67
CA PHE A 303 -16.02 -5.69 12.12
C PHE A 303 -15.13 -5.54 13.34
N GLY A 304 -14.44 -4.41 13.42
CA GLY A 304 -13.66 -3.97 14.57
C GLY A 304 -14.07 -2.56 14.98
N ILE A 305 -13.94 -2.28 16.27
CA ILE A 305 -14.18 -0.95 16.85
C ILE A 305 -12.90 -0.49 17.52
N VAL A 306 -12.34 0.58 16.97
CA VAL A 306 -11.11 1.21 17.48
C VAL A 306 -11.50 2.47 18.25
N PRO A 307 -11.22 2.54 19.56
CA PRO A 307 -11.49 3.73 20.34
C PRO A 307 -10.50 4.85 20.00
N ASP A 308 -11.03 6.05 19.73
CA ASP A 308 -10.24 7.27 19.54
C ASP A 308 -10.98 8.45 20.15
N ASP A 309 -10.62 8.81 21.37
CA ASP A 309 -11.26 9.91 22.10
C ASP A 309 -10.98 11.29 21.47
N SER A 310 -9.98 11.39 20.59
CA SER A 310 -9.66 12.65 19.89
C SER A 310 -10.75 13.05 18.88
N LEU A 311 -11.56 12.09 18.41
CA LEU A 311 -12.63 12.31 17.44
C LEU A 311 -13.88 12.99 18.08
N GLY A 312 -14.05 12.90 19.39
CA GLY A 312 -15.20 13.49 20.10
C GLY A 312 -16.54 12.89 19.65
N ASP A 313 -17.33 13.64 18.89
CA ASP A 313 -18.62 13.20 18.31
C ASP A 313 -18.52 12.74 16.85
N GLU A 314 -17.29 12.69 16.30
CA GLU A 314 -17.03 12.18 14.97
C GLU A 314 -16.86 10.67 14.99
N VAL A 315 -17.47 10.01 14.01
CA VAL A 315 -17.30 8.58 13.76
C VAL A 315 -16.73 8.41 12.35
N LYS A 316 -15.64 7.65 12.24
CA LYS A 316 -15.03 7.26 10.97
C LYS A 316 -15.34 5.81 10.69
N VAL A 317 -15.84 5.52 9.49
CA VAL A 317 -16.11 4.16 9.02
C VAL A 317 -15.27 3.88 7.78
N THR A 318 -14.50 2.80 7.83
CA THR A 318 -13.74 2.28 6.70
C THR A 318 -14.29 0.89 6.35
N VAL A 319 -14.70 0.72 5.10
CA VAL A 319 -15.23 -0.54 4.56
C VAL A 319 -14.25 -1.07 3.53
N ILE A 320 -13.80 -2.29 3.70
CA ILE A 320 -12.91 -2.99 2.75
C ILE A 320 -13.66 -4.25 2.32
N ALA A 321 -14.04 -4.30 1.05
CA ALA A 321 -14.73 -5.45 0.47
C ALA A 321 -13.78 -6.22 -0.44
N THR A 322 -13.76 -7.55 -0.30
CA THR A 322 -12.80 -8.44 -0.95
C THR A 322 -13.48 -9.56 -1.73
N GLY A 323 -12.73 -10.20 -2.62
CA GLY A 323 -13.21 -11.36 -3.37
C GLY A 323 -13.93 -11.01 -4.67
N PHE A 324 -13.65 -9.85 -5.26
CA PHE A 324 -14.20 -9.46 -6.54
C PHE A 324 -13.48 -10.14 -7.71
N GLU A 325 -14.25 -10.61 -8.69
CA GLU A 325 -13.71 -11.04 -9.98
C GLU A 325 -13.62 -9.83 -10.91
N ARG A 326 -12.39 -9.44 -11.28
CA ARG A 326 -12.18 -8.34 -12.21
C ARG A 326 -11.88 -8.89 -13.60
N ALA A 327 -12.80 -8.69 -14.52
CA ALA A 327 -12.61 -9.00 -15.93
C ALA A 327 -11.73 -7.93 -16.61
N GLY A 328 -10.83 -8.36 -17.54
CA GLY A 328 -10.12 -7.44 -18.45
C GLY A 328 -8.71 -7.03 -18.04
N LEU A 329 -8.10 -7.63 -17.00
CA LEU A 329 -6.66 -7.49 -16.78
C LEU A 329 -5.87 -8.35 -17.78
N PRO A 330 -4.66 -7.89 -18.19
CA PRO A 330 -3.74 -8.74 -18.96
C PRO A 330 -3.42 -10.01 -18.18
N GLU A 331 -3.26 -11.12 -18.87
CA GLU A 331 -2.81 -12.36 -18.25
C GLU A 331 -1.35 -12.19 -17.84
N ALA A 332 -1.08 -12.26 -16.54
CA ALA A 332 0.27 -12.12 -15.98
C ALA A 332 0.65 -13.37 -15.22
N GLN A 333 1.93 -13.72 -15.28
CA GLN A 333 2.52 -14.80 -14.48
C GLN A 333 3.23 -14.18 -13.28
N ALA A 334 3.05 -14.76 -12.10
CA ALA A 334 3.81 -14.37 -10.92
C ALA A 334 5.32 -14.51 -11.19
N PRO A 335 6.15 -13.55 -10.78
CA PRO A 335 7.60 -13.68 -10.92
C PRO A 335 8.09 -14.88 -10.13
N HIS A 336 8.78 -15.80 -10.81
CA HIS A 336 9.43 -16.93 -10.15
C HIS A 336 10.70 -16.46 -9.46
N VAL A 337 10.63 -16.18 -8.18
CA VAL A 337 11.77 -15.84 -7.34
C VAL A 337 12.13 -17.10 -6.56
N LYS A 338 13.36 -17.60 -6.72
CA LYS A 338 13.87 -18.70 -5.90
C LYS A 338 14.52 -18.11 -4.67
N VAL A 339 13.91 -18.25 -3.51
CA VAL A 339 14.59 -18.07 -2.23
C VAL A 339 15.62 -19.20 -2.13
N HIS A 340 16.89 -18.88 -1.91
CA HIS A 340 17.89 -19.88 -1.62
C HIS A 340 17.52 -20.47 -0.27
N ALA A 341 16.89 -21.65 -0.29
CA ALA A 341 16.72 -22.44 0.92
C ALA A 341 18.10 -22.67 1.52
N GLU A 342 18.19 -22.56 2.84
CA GLU A 342 19.38 -22.98 3.59
C GLU A 342 19.84 -24.35 3.03
N PRO A 343 21.17 -24.57 2.90
CA PRO A 343 21.66 -25.85 2.42
C PRO A 343 21.07 -26.94 3.34
N GLU A 344 20.28 -27.86 2.72
CA GLU A 344 19.83 -29.07 3.38
C GLU A 344 21.04 -29.62 4.16
N ILE A 345 20.91 -29.69 5.47
CA ILE A 345 21.87 -30.42 6.29
C ILE A 345 21.80 -31.85 5.80
N VAL A 346 22.69 -32.18 4.88
CA VAL A 346 22.86 -33.56 4.45
C VAL A 346 23.31 -34.30 5.69
N ASP A 347 22.39 -35.05 6.31
CA ASP A 347 22.69 -35.97 7.40
C ASP A 347 23.92 -36.74 7.03
N ALA A 348 24.98 -36.52 7.80
CA ALA A 348 26.22 -37.27 7.63
C ALA A 348 25.87 -38.77 7.64
N PRO A 349 26.35 -39.58 6.69
CA PRO A 349 26.00 -40.99 6.61
C PRO A 349 26.33 -41.65 7.92
N THR A 350 25.32 -42.22 8.56
CA THR A 350 25.43 -43.00 9.78
C THR A 350 26.58 -44.00 9.59
N PRO A 351 27.61 -44.04 10.45
CA PRO A 351 28.71 -44.97 10.30
C PRO A 351 28.15 -46.39 10.39
N ALA A 352 28.24 -47.12 9.25
CA ALA A 352 27.88 -48.51 9.19
C ALA A 352 28.70 -49.26 10.26
N THR A 353 28.03 -49.97 11.15
CA THR A 353 28.63 -50.83 12.18
C THR A 353 29.52 -51.88 11.46
N ALA A 354 30.81 -51.59 11.41
CA ALA A 354 31.81 -52.52 10.92
C ALA A 354 31.88 -53.71 11.90
N ARG A 355 31.56 -54.88 11.37
CA ARG A 355 31.71 -56.18 12.02
C ARG A 355 33.19 -56.40 12.29
N VAL A 356 33.62 -56.42 13.52
CA VAL A 356 34.98 -56.68 13.94
C VAL A 356 35.28 -58.20 13.74
N GLU A 357 36.16 -58.55 12.78
CA GLU A 357 36.81 -59.84 12.71
C GLU A 357 38.10 -59.80 13.54
N PRO A 358 38.48 -60.93 14.23
CA PRO A 358 39.62 -60.95 15.09
C PRO A 358 40.96 -60.92 14.32
N PRO A 359 42.05 -60.38 14.91
CA PRO A 359 43.29 -60.11 14.18
C PRO A 359 44.13 -61.35 13.97
N VAL A 360 44.66 -61.51 12.74
CA VAL A 360 45.74 -62.42 12.40
C VAL A 360 47.08 -61.69 12.57
N PRO A 361 48.11 -62.30 13.18
CA PRO A 361 49.40 -61.62 13.41
C PRO A 361 50.21 -61.57 12.13
N ALA A 362 50.59 -60.39 11.67
CA ALA A 362 51.52 -60.17 10.55
C ALA A 362 52.88 -59.67 11.03
N ALA A 363 53.90 -60.18 10.36
CA ALA A 363 55.29 -59.97 10.60
C ALA A 363 55.79 -58.54 10.35
N ALA A 364 56.85 -58.21 11.12
CA ALA A 364 57.57 -56.96 11.04
C ALA A 364 58.25 -56.70 9.69
N SER A 365 58.09 -55.50 9.14
CA SER A 365 58.98 -54.94 8.13
C SER A 365 59.32 -53.47 8.48
N ALA A 366 60.61 -53.14 8.26
CA ALA A 366 61.29 -51.93 8.73
C ALA A 366 60.82 -50.63 8.02
N PRO A 367 61.01 -49.45 8.63
CA PRO A 367 60.55 -48.17 8.10
C PRO A 367 61.51 -47.59 7.05
N ALA A 368 60.96 -47.06 5.97
CA ALA A 368 61.66 -46.26 4.99
C ALA A 368 61.75 -44.78 5.39
N PRO A 369 62.79 -44.05 5.00
CA PRO A 369 63.04 -42.68 5.52
C PRO A 369 62.13 -41.66 4.86
N VAL A 370 61.62 -40.71 5.66
CA VAL A 370 60.83 -39.54 5.26
C VAL A 370 61.74 -38.43 4.74
N PRO A 371 61.47 -37.79 3.59
CA PRO A 371 62.20 -36.57 3.21
C PRO A 371 61.71 -35.39 4.01
N ALA A 372 62.65 -34.61 4.59
CA ALA A 372 62.38 -33.37 5.28
C ALA A 372 61.96 -32.27 4.30
N ILE A 373 60.74 -31.74 4.47
CA ILE A 373 60.29 -30.52 3.80
C ILE A 373 60.74 -29.35 4.66
N VAL A 374 61.72 -28.60 4.15
CA VAL A 374 62.14 -27.29 4.66
C VAL A 374 61.17 -26.27 4.11
N SER A 375 60.21 -25.81 4.91
CA SER A 375 59.43 -24.64 4.63
C SER A 375 60.22 -23.39 5.03
N ARG A 376 60.73 -22.67 4.03
CA ARG A 376 61.18 -21.31 4.18
C ARG A 376 60.00 -20.40 4.15
N HIS A 377 59.61 -19.82 5.25
CA HIS A 377 58.77 -18.59 5.30
C HIS A 377 59.70 -17.41 4.97
N GLU A 378 59.59 -16.85 3.79
CA GLU A 378 60.00 -15.49 3.52
C GLU A 378 58.84 -14.57 3.93
N GLU A 379 59.05 -13.74 4.97
CA GLU A 379 58.19 -12.60 5.28
C GLU A 379 58.41 -11.55 4.15
N PRO A 380 57.33 -11.00 3.59
CA PRO A 380 57.50 -9.84 2.69
C PRO A 380 57.85 -8.60 3.51
N GLU A 381 58.91 -7.89 3.07
CA GLU A 381 59.27 -6.57 3.58
C GLU A 381 58.10 -5.58 3.33
N PRO A 382 57.86 -4.64 4.26
CA PRO A 382 56.81 -3.63 4.05
C PRO A 382 57.22 -2.65 2.95
N GLU A 383 56.38 -2.51 1.93
CA GLU A 383 56.51 -1.44 0.90
C GLU A 383 56.35 -0.08 1.59
N GLU A 384 57.32 0.81 1.39
CA GLU A 384 57.26 2.20 1.81
C GLU A 384 56.13 2.91 1.04
N VAL A 385 55.12 3.38 1.79
CA VAL A 385 54.08 4.27 1.30
C VAL A 385 54.67 5.68 1.21
N PRO A 386 54.61 6.38 0.06
CA PRO A 386 55.11 7.76 -0.02
C PRO A 386 54.23 8.67 0.86
N GLU A 387 54.89 9.40 1.77
CA GLU A 387 54.28 10.48 2.55
C GLU A 387 53.78 11.57 1.59
N LEU A 388 52.47 11.78 1.55
CA LEU A 388 51.87 12.96 0.93
C LEU A 388 51.98 14.11 1.92
N ASP A 389 52.81 15.07 1.62
CA ASP A 389 52.88 16.37 2.28
C ASP A 389 51.54 17.09 2.13
N PHE A 390 50.77 17.15 3.22
CA PHE A 390 49.64 18.08 3.34
C PHE A 390 50.21 19.45 3.74
N GLU A 391 50.31 20.35 2.76
CA GLU A 391 50.47 21.76 3.06
C GLU A 391 49.28 22.26 3.87
N ALA A 392 49.57 22.85 5.03
CA ALA A 392 48.59 23.40 5.94
C ALA A 392 47.85 24.57 5.30
N GLU A 393 46.54 24.47 5.21
CA GLU A 393 45.66 25.60 4.91
C GLU A 393 45.76 26.67 6.01
N PRO A 394 45.78 27.98 5.64
CA PRO A 394 45.85 29.04 6.63
C PRO A 394 44.52 29.13 7.42
N ALA A 395 44.66 29.23 8.72
CA ALA A 395 43.58 29.47 9.66
C ALA A 395 42.81 30.75 9.34
N TYR A 396 41.53 30.63 8.97
CA TYR A 396 40.60 31.75 8.94
C TYR A 396 40.23 32.11 10.40
N ALA A 397 40.62 33.31 10.79
CA ALA A 397 40.18 33.93 12.02
C ALA A 397 38.69 34.32 11.86
N GLU A 398 37.85 33.83 12.76
CA GLU A 398 36.47 34.29 12.92
C GLU A 398 36.44 35.73 13.40
N ASP A 399 35.92 36.65 12.58
CA ASP A 399 35.57 37.99 12.98
C ASP A 399 34.03 38.08 13.04
N PRO A 400 33.42 38.20 14.22
CA PRO A 400 31.96 38.31 14.33
C PRO A 400 31.58 39.78 14.32
N GLN A 401 31.17 40.33 13.23
CA GLN A 401 30.34 41.52 13.08
C GLN A 401 30.71 42.33 11.80
N ALA A 402 30.10 41.92 10.68
CA ALA A 402 29.83 42.87 9.59
C ALA A 402 28.50 42.50 8.93
N PRO A 403 27.59 43.47 8.69
CA PRO A 403 26.35 43.21 7.96
C PRO A 403 26.67 42.92 6.49
N LEU A 404 26.09 41.84 5.94
CA LEU A 404 26.12 41.56 4.49
C LEU A 404 25.27 42.62 3.78
N GLU A 405 25.93 43.63 3.20
CA GLU A 405 25.31 44.43 2.16
C GLU A 405 25.28 43.64 0.85
N LEU A 406 24.08 43.25 0.45
CA LEU A 406 23.81 42.63 -0.86
C LEU A 406 23.84 43.78 -1.89
N ASP A 407 24.92 43.90 -2.64
CA ASP A 407 24.98 44.74 -3.85
C ASP A 407 23.99 44.20 -4.89
N PHE A 408 22.86 44.90 -5.05
CA PHE A 408 21.87 44.66 -6.09
C PHE A 408 22.42 45.25 -7.41
N VAL A 409 22.90 44.40 -8.30
CA VAL A 409 23.25 44.82 -9.67
C VAL A 409 21.94 44.86 -10.47
N PRO A 410 21.53 46.02 -11.03
CA PRO A 410 20.31 46.07 -11.84
C PRO A 410 20.58 45.39 -13.21
N ASP A 411 19.76 44.39 -13.53
CA ASP A 411 19.73 43.76 -14.87
C ASP A 411 19.11 44.75 -15.88
N GLU A 412 19.96 45.41 -16.66
CA GLU A 412 19.56 46.26 -17.80
C GLU A 412 19.14 45.39 -18.98
N ARG A 413 17.93 44.85 -18.99
CA ARG A 413 17.29 44.36 -20.21
C ARG A 413 16.22 45.37 -20.64
N PRO A 414 16.17 45.75 -21.92
CA PRO A 414 15.16 46.70 -22.39
C PRO A 414 13.75 46.10 -22.23
N ARG A 415 12.91 46.73 -21.41
CA ARG A 415 11.50 46.43 -21.30
C ARG A 415 10.82 46.86 -22.60
N VAL A 416 10.44 45.88 -23.43
CA VAL A 416 9.47 46.11 -24.51
C VAL A 416 8.14 46.34 -23.81
N ALA A 417 7.65 47.58 -23.84
CA ALA A 417 6.33 47.92 -23.38
C ALA A 417 5.31 47.23 -24.29
N GLN A 418 4.68 46.15 -23.83
CA GLN A 418 3.45 45.69 -24.42
C GLN A 418 2.34 46.61 -23.92
N GLU A 419 1.85 47.42 -24.83
CA GLU A 419 0.66 48.24 -24.67
C GLU A 419 -0.54 47.32 -24.49
N TYR A 420 -1.00 47.15 -23.27
CA TYR A 420 -2.23 46.42 -22.96
C TYR A 420 -3.40 47.28 -23.47
N ALA A 421 -3.99 46.87 -24.58
CA ALA A 421 -5.28 47.40 -25.04
C ALA A 421 -6.32 47.10 -23.96
N ALA A 422 -7.07 48.12 -23.55
CA ALA A 422 -8.15 47.99 -22.58
C ALA A 422 -9.20 46.97 -23.12
N PRO A 423 -9.74 46.12 -22.24
CA PRO A 423 -10.79 45.19 -22.67
C PRO A 423 -12.05 45.99 -23.13
N PRO A 424 -12.77 45.51 -24.15
CA PRO A 424 -13.99 46.16 -24.60
C PRO A 424 -15.02 46.24 -23.46
N PRO A 425 -15.90 47.28 -23.47
CA PRO A 425 -16.94 47.44 -22.46
C PRO A 425 -17.87 46.19 -22.49
N ARG A 426 -18.18 45.72 -21.28
CA ARG A 426 -19.13 44.61 -21.10
C ARG A 426 -20.50 45.07 -21.59
N GLU A 427 -21.09 44.32 -22.53
CA GLU A 427 -22.49 44.46 -22.87
C GLU A 427 -23.33 44.09 -21.65
N ASP A 428 -24.28 44.90 -21.30
CA ASP A 428 -25.24 44.66 -20.21
C ASP A 428 -26.06 43.38 -20.57
N PRO A 429 -26.38 42.56 -19.55
CA PRO A 429 -27.22 41.39 -19.81
C PRO A 429 -28.60 41.83 -20.28
N PRO A 430 -29.24 41.11 -21.22
CA PRO A 430 -30.57 41.43 -21.71
C PRO A 430 -31.57 41.42 -20.55
N GLU A 431 -32.43 42.45 -20.52
CA GLU A 431 -33.53 42.58 -19.55
C GLU A 431 -34.40 41.32 -19.58
N PRO A 432 -34.86 40.80 -18.42
CA PRO A 432 -35.78 39.67 -18.39
C PRO A 432 -37.10 40.05 -19.06
N LEU A 433 -37.51 39.24 -20.00
CA LEU A 433 -38.82 39.36 -20.67
C LEU A 433 -39.90 39.35 -19.57
N ARG A 434 -40.69 40.40 -19.51
CA ARG A 434 -41.87 40.51 -18.65
C ARG A 434 -42.85 39.41 -19.02
N ASP A 435 -43.16 38.54 -18.07
CA ASP A 435 -44.21 37.55 -18.14
C ASP A 435 -45.53 38.17 -18.61
N ALA A 436 -46.00 37.81 -19.79
CA ALA A 436 -47.36 38.04 -20.21
C ALA A 436 -48.25 37.16 -19.31
N ARG A 437 -49.07 37.81 -18.51
CA ARG A 437 -50.11 37.18 -17.72
C ARG A 437 -51.02 36.39 -18.63
N SER A 438 -50.93 35.05 -18.55
CA SER A 438 -51.95 34.14 -19.11
C SER A 438 -53.16 34.18 -18.14
N GLU A 439 -54.29 34.58 -18.66
CA GLU A 439 -55.59 34.50 -18.00
C GLU A 439 -55.94 33.00 -17.76
N PRO A 440 -56.62 32.67 -16.64
CA PRO A 440 -57.02 31.28 -16.39
C PRO A 440 -58.13 30.84 -17.35
N VAL A 441 -57.87 29.71 -18.04
CA VAL A 441 -58.86 29.01 -18.83
C VAL A 441 -59.81 28.25 -17.90
N PRO A 442 -61.16 28.35 -18.06
CA PRO A 442 -62.09 27.61 -17.26
C PRO A 442 -62.05 26.10 -17.53
N ILE A 443 -61.89 25.31 -16.47
CA ILE A 443 -61.96 23.86 -16.46
C ILE A 443 -63.41 23.46 -16.69
N SER A 444 -63.73 22.81 -17.79
CA SER A 444 -65.00 22.09 -17.98
C SER A 444 -64.83 20.70 -17.41
N GLU A 445 -65.66 20.40 -16.41
CA GLU A 445 -65.87 19.03 -15.89
C GLU A 445 -66.42 18.16 -17.04
N SER A 446 -65.68 17.14 -17.43
CA SER A 446 -66.20 15.97 -18.09
C SER A 446 -65.56 14.74 -17.47
N ASP A 447 -66.42 13.99 -16.83
CA ASP A 447 -66.18 12.65 -16.31
C ASP A 447 -65.68 11.77 -17.47
N ASP A 448 -64.46 11.23 -17.32
CA ASP A 448 -64.07 9.99 -18.01
C ASP A 448 -63.19 9.17 -17.06
N ASP A 449 -63.73 8.05 -16.66
CA ASP A 449 -63.12 6.96 -15.90
C ASP A 449 -61.84 6.48 -16.62
N PHE A 450 -60.65 6.84 -16.10
CA PHE A 450 -59.43 6.15 -16.45
C PHE A 450 -59.25 4.95 -15.49
N ALA A 451 -59.49 3.77 -16.04
CA ALA A 451 -59.18 2.49 -15.37
C ALA A 451 -57.66 2.35 -15.17
N LEU A 452 -57.23 2.12 -13.93
CA LEU A 452 -55.86 1.98 -13.44
C LEU A 452 -55.10 0.71 -13.91
N ASP A 453 -55.65 -0.05 -14.88
CA ASP A 453 -55.14 -1.41 -15.21
C ASP A 453 -54.10 -1.47 -16.35
N ASP A 454 -53.71 -0.33 -16.96
CA ASP A 454 -52.84 -0.35 -18.16
C ASP A 454 -51.37 0.01 -17.92
N ILE A 455 -50.96 0.26 -16.70
CA ILE A 455 -49.56 0.72 -16.40
C ILE A 455 -48.55 -0.41 -16.24
N ASP A 456 -49.01 -1.64 -15.95
CA ASP A 456 -48.10 -2.77 -15.61
C ASP A 456 -47.79 -3.73 -16.77
N THR A 457 -48.17 -3.43 -18.01
CA THR A 457 -47.89 -4.34 -19.14
C THR A 457 -46.72 -3.81 -19.99
N PRO A 458 -45.60 -4.58 -20.14
CA PRO A 458 -44.46 -4.18 -20.97
C PRO A 458 -44.85 -3.92 -22.43
N PRO A 459 -44.21 -2.96 -23.12
CA PRO A 459 -44.59 -2.53 -24.51
C PRO A 459 -44.59 -3.65 -25.55
N ILE A 460 -43.88 -4.73 -25.31
CA ILE A 460 -43.74 -5.87 -26.23
C ILE A 460 -45.00 -6.75 -26.30
N LEU A 461 -45.93 -6.65 -25.33
CA LEU A 461 -47.17 -7.43 -25.28
C LEU A 461 -48.41 -6.65 -25.71
N ARG A 462 -48.28 -5.40 -26.14
CA ARG A 462 -49.39 -4.53 -26.60
C ARG A 462 -49.76 -4.69 -28.10
N ALA A 463 -49.05 -5.52 -28.84
CA ALA A 463 -49.13 -5.52 -30.32
C ALA A 463 -50.16 -6.49 -30.92
N ASP A 464 -50.89 -7.33 -30.16
CA ASP A 464 -51.76 -8.37 -30.74
C ASP A 464 -53.23 -8.33 -30.24
N ARG A 465 -53.89 -7.17 -30.38
CA ARG A 465 -55.36 -7.13 -30.41
C ARG A 465 -55.85 -6.41 -31.65
N ARG A 466 -56.05 -7.16 -32.72
CA ARG A 466 -56.93 -6.71 -33.83
C ARG A 466 -58.37 -7.12 -33.49
N PRO A 467 -59.34 -6.24 -33.65
CA PRO A 467 -60.77 -6.59 -33.51
C PRO A 467 -61.24 -7.35 -34.74
N TYR A 468 -62.00 -8.36 -34.48
CA TYR A 468 -62.95 -8.92 -35.49
C TYR A 468 -64.20 -8.10 -35.46
#